data_345abe36d5421e46879ff4aa7e7a40a5
#
_entry.id   345abe36d5421e46879ff4aa7e7a40a5
#
_cell.length_a   1.000
_cell.length_b   1.000
_cell.length_c   1.000
_cell.angle_alpha   90.00
_cell.angle_beta   90.00
_cell.angle_gamma   90.00
#
_symmetry.space_group_name_H-M   'P 1'
#
loop_
_entity.id
_entity.type
_entity.pdbx_description
1 polymer ?
#
loop_
_entity_poly.entity_id
_entity_poly.type
_entity_poly.pdbx_seq_one_letter_code
_entity_poly.pdbx_strand_id
1 'polypeptide(L)'
;LRSGGRQPQPQVEPWWVQRRAELIALGRQYQSAYVYDLATVRGAVGRLKSLQSVKRVFFAMKANNSPDVLKSIHAEGLSFECVSPGEIRRVLELFPDIARDRILYTPNFAPRGDYEFGLEQGVWVTLDNLHPLRHWPELFRGREIFLRIDTGKGHGHHEHVRTAGTHSKFGIPLFELEEARKLVAACGASVVG
;
A
#
# COMPACT_ATOMS: atom_id res chain seq x y z
N LEU A 1 -4.05 41.18 13.86
CA LEU A 1 -3.97 39.72 13.71
C LEU A 1 -3.22 39.18 14.92
N ARG A 2 -3.95 38.61 15.90
CA ARG A 2 -3.39 38.01 17.13
C ARG A 2 -2.79 36.66 16.75
N SER A 3 -1.46 36.51 16.92
CA SER A 3 -0.77 35.22 16.89
C SER A 3 -1.28 34.36 18.03
N GLY A 4 -2.19 33.45 17.74
CA GLY A 4 -2.60 32.40 18.67
C GLY A 4 -1.43 31.45 18.91
N GLY A 5 -0.71 31.64 20.02
CA GLY A 5 0.31 30.72 20.47
C GLY A 5 -0.31 29.34 20.69
N ARG A 6 0.11 28.34 19.92
CA ARG A 6 -0.18 26.94 20.24
C ARG A 6 0.43 26.63 21.61
N GLN A 7 -0.42 26.36 22.59
CA GLN A 7 0.08 25.82 23.87
C GLN A 7 0.84 24.53 23.58
N PRO A 8 2.03 24.34 24.17
CA PRO A 8 2.76 23.07 24.03
C PRO A 8 1.88 21.97 24.61
N GLN A 9 1.50 21.02 23.75
CA GLN A 9 0.83 19.80 24.23
C GLN A 9 1.77 19.06 25.20
N PRO A 10 1.27 18.48 26.29
CA PRO A 10 2.11 17.70 27.18
C PRO A 10 2.80 16.61 26.37
N GLN A 11 4.15 16.64 26.38
CA GLN A 11 4.96 15.64 25.71
C GLN A 11 4.74 14.31 26.44
N VAL A 12 3.91 13.46 25.87
CA VAL A 12 3.77 12.07 26.32
C VAL A 12 5.11 11.39 26.11
N GLU A 13 5.69 10.88 27.17
CA GLU A 13 6.97 10.19 27.13
C GLU A 13 6.89 9.02 26.14
N PRO A 14 7.82 8.90 25.17
CA PRO A 14 7.80 7.83 24.18
C PRO A 14 7.82 6.44 24.81
N TRP A 15 7.12 5.48 24.20
CA TRP A 15 7.01 4.11 24.73
C TRP A 15 8.37 3.44 24.97
N TRP A 16 9.37 3.70 24.14
CA TRP A 16 10.73 3.16 24.26
C TRP A 16 11.49 3.70 25.50
N VAL A 17 11.14 4.88 25.97
CA VAL A 17 11.69 5.42 27.22
C VAL A 17 11.01 4.73 28.40
N GLN A 18 9.68 4.61 28.38
CA GLN A 18 8.89 3.91 29.42
C GLN A 18 9.31 2.45 29.56
N ARG A 19 9.63 1.78 28.44
CA ARG A 19 10.02 0.35 28.43
C ARG A 19 11.53 0.13 28.28
N ARG A 20 12.34 1.10 28.70
CA ARG A 20 13.79 1.09 28.54
C ARG A 20 14.45 -0.18 29.11
N ALA A 21 14.06 -0.62 30.29
CA ALA A 21 14.64 -1.79 30.92
C ALA A 21 14.43 -3.07 30.12
N GLU A 22 13.23 -3.25 29.56
CA GLU A 22 12.89 -4.38 28.67
C GLU A 22 13.70 -4.34 27.38
N LEU A 23 13.82 -3.16 26.76
CA LEU A 23 14.60 -3.00 25.52
C LEU A 23 16.09 -3.29 25.75
N ILE A 24 16.65 -2.90 26.89
CA ILE A 24 18.04 -3.24 27.25
C ILE A 24 18.19 -4.75 27.45
N ALA A 25 17.22 -5.43 28.09
CA ALA A 25 17.24 -6.87 28.25
C ALA A 25 17.20 -7.60 26.89
N LEU A 26 16.33 -7.17 25.98
CA LEU A 26 16.28 -7.68 24.61
C LEU A 26 17.60 -7.45 23.85
N GLY A 27 18.18 -6.25 23.96
CA GLY A 27 19.47 -5.93 23.34
C GLY A 27 20.66 -6.76 23.85
N ARG A 28 20.57 -7.31 25.09
CA ARG A 28 21.55 -8.28 25.61
C ARG A 28 21.35 -9.69 25.07
N GLN A 29 20.11 -10.04 24.70
CA GLN A 29 19.73 -11.35 24.17
C GLN A 29 19.99 -11.44 22.65
N TYR A 30 19.78 -10.35 21.91
CA TYR A 30 19.86 -10.30 20.46
C TYR A 30 20.89 -9.25 20.04
N GLN A 31 21.78 -9.61 19.08
CA GLN A 31 22.79 -8.66 18.56
C GLN A 31 22.14 -7.48 17.80
N SER A 32 21.08 -7.76 17.09
CA SER A 32 20.25 -6.74 16.42
C SER A 32 18.81 -7.24 16.31
N ALA A 33 17.86 -6.35 16.54
CA ALA A 33 16.45 -6.67 16.44
C ALA A 33 15.62 -5.42 16.12
N TYR A 34 14.54 -5.60 15.36
CA TYR A 34 13.49 -4.60 15.29
C TYR A 34 12.46 -4.90 16.37
N VAL A 35 12.13 -3.90 17.16
CA VAL A 35 11.13 -4.00 18.23
C VAL A 35 9.95 -3.11 17.88
N TYR A 36 8.76 -3.67 17.87
CA TYR A 36 7.52 -2.95 17.54
C TYR A 36 6.61 -2.88 18.75
N ASP A 37 6.12 -1.69 19.09
CA ASP A 37 5.06 -1.51 20.07
C ASP A 37 3.70 -1.54 19.36
N LEU A 38 2.97 -2.63 19.54
CA LEU A 38 1.68 -2.82 18.87
C LEU A 38 0.61 -1.83 19.34
N ALA A 39 0.74 -1.26 20.55
CA ALA A 39 -0.16 -0.20 20.99
C ALA A 39 0.02 1.08 20.17
N THR A 40 1.27 1.44 19.88
CA THR A 40 1.59 2.56 18.99
C THR A 40 1.09 2.31 17.55
N VAL A 41 1.23 1.07 17.05
CA VAL A 41 0.67 0.69 15.73
C VAL A 41 -0.84 0.90 15.71
N ARG A 42 -1.57 0.35 16.68
CA ARG A 42 -3.04 0.54 16.78
C ARG A 42 -3.44 2.00 16.91
N GLY A 43 -2.71 2.78 17.71
CA GLY A 43 -2.93 4.21 17.83
C GLY A 43 -2.75 4.97 16.51
N ALA A 44 -1.76 4.60 15.70
CA ALA A 44 -1.56 5.16 14.36
C ALA A 44 -2.72 4.80 13.41
N VAL A 45 -3.17 3.55 13.44
CA VAL A 45 -4.34 3.11 12.67
C VAL A 45 -5.60 3.88 13.09
N GLY A 46 -5.82 4.05 14.40
CA GLY A 46 -6.96 4.81 14.92
C GLY A 46 -7.01 6.25 14.39
N ARG A 47 -5.84 6.93 14.33
CA ARG A 47 -5.74 8.27 13.73
C ARG A 47 -6.10 8.30 12.25
N LEU A 48 -5.69 7.30 11.47
CA LEU A 48 -6.07 7.19 10.05
C LEU A 48 -7.57 6.94 9.90
N LYS A 49 -8.14 6.06 10.70
CA LYS A 49 -9.58 5.76 10.67
C LYS A 49 -10.46 6.93 11.12
N SER A 50 -9.94 7.89 11.87
CA SER A 50 -10.68 9.10 12.25
C SER A 50 -10.89 10.09 11.10
N LEU A 51 -10.22 9.90 9.96
CA LEU A 51 -10.39 10.72 8.76
C LEU A 51 -11.69 10.37 8.04
N GLN A 52 -12.76 11.11 8.30
CA GLN A 52 -14.10 10.85 7.76
C GLN A 52 -14.18 10.88 6.23
N SER A 53 -13.28 11.62 5.58
CA SER A 53 -13.19 11.71 4.11
C SER A 53 -12.55 10.46 3.45
N VAL A 54 -11.94 9.57 4.24
CA VAL A 54 -11.24 8.38 3.75
C VAL A 54 -12.10 7.15 4.04
N LYS A 55 -12.58 6.50 2.98
CA LYS A 55 -13.44 5.30 3.11
C LYS A 55 -12.64 4.03 3.40
N ARG A 56 -11.42 3.90 2.87
CA ARG A 56 -10.60 2.70 2.99
C ARG A 56 -9.12 3.07 3.07
N VAL A 57 -8.39 2.39 3.94
CA VAL A 57 -6.95 2.55 4.10
C VAL A 57 -6.28 1.21 3.81
N PHE A 58 -5.29 1.22 2.95
CA PHE A 58 -4.46 0.06 2.64
C PHE A 58 -3.10 0.22 3.28
N PHE A 59 -2.65 -0.81 4.00
CA PHE A 59 -1.31 -0.87 4.56
C PHE A 59 -0.36 -1.47 3.52
N ALA A 60 0.70 -0.72 3.18
CA ALA A 60 1.73 -1.19 2.25
C ALA A 60 2.62 -2.24 2.91
N MET A 61 2.48 -3.51 2.52
CA MET A 61 3.18 -4.64 3.13
C MET A 61 4.70 -4.57 3.00
N LYS A 62 5.21 -3.94 1.95
CA LYS A 62 6.65 -3.70 1.76
C LYS A 62 7.29 -2.91 2.91
N ALA A 63 6.50 -2.14 3.66
CA ALA A 63 7.00 -1.39 4.82
C ALA A 63 7.28 -2.30 6.03
N ASN A 64 6.44 -3.32 6.23
CA ASN A 64 6.61 -4.30 7.31
C ASN A 64 5.73 -5.53 7.07
N ASN A 65 6.33 -6.69 6.93
CA ASN A 65 5.64 -7.96 6.72
C ASN A 65 5.63 -8.88 7.97
N SER A 66 5.97 -8.33 9.15
CA SER A 66 5.91 -9.08 10.42
C SER A 66 4.49 -9.57 10.69
N PRO A 67 4.28 -10.87 11.00
CA PRO A 67 2.95 -11.43 11.23
C PRO A 67 2.17 -10.70 12.31
N ASP A 68 2.82 -10.31 13.42
CA ASP A 68 2.15 -9.68 14.55
C ASP A 68 1.71 -8.24 14.22
N VAL A 69 2.50 -7.52 13.43
CA VAL A 69 2.12 -6.21 12.90
C VAL A 69 0.94 -6.36 11.95
N LEU A 70 0.99 -7.31 11.02
CA LEU A 70 -0.11 -7.55 10.06
C LEU A 70 -1.39 -7.98 10.77
N LYS A 71 -1.32 -8.87 11.77
CA LYS A 71 -2.47 -9.27 12.60
C LYS A 71 -3.07 -8.09 13.34
N SER A 72 -2.22 -7.22 13.92
CA SER A 72 -2.69 -6.02 14.61
C SER A 72 -3.42 -5.06 13.66
N ILE A 73 -2.88 -4.85 12.46
CA ILE A 73 -3.46 -4.00 11.42
C ILE A 73 -4.78 -4.58 10.89
N HIS A 74 -4.81 -5.90 10.64
CA HIS A 74 -6.01 -6.59 10.19
C HIS A 74 -7.14 -6.51 11.22
N ALA A 75 -6.84 -6.72 12.52
CA ALA A 75 -7.81 -6.64 13.61
C ALA A 75 -8.43 -5.24 13.72
N GLU A 76 -7.69 -4.20 13.37
CA GLU A 76 -8.18 -2.83 13.29
C GLU A 76 -8.98 -2.53 12.01
N GLY A 77 -9.14 -3.50 11.12
CA GLY A 77 -9.98 -3.39 9.92
C GLY A 77 -9.32 -2.75 8.69
N LEU A 78 -7.99 -2.51 8.67
CA LEU A 78 -7.29 -2.03 7.48
C LEU A 78 -7.18 -3.12 6.42
N SER A 79 -7.07 -2.68 5.19
CA SER A 79 -6.79 -3.47 3.99
C SER A 79 -5.28 -3.55 3.73
N PHE A 80 -4.85 -4.39 2.79
CA PHE A 80 -3.43 -4.58 2.47
C PHE A 80 -3.14 -4.18 1.03
N GLU A 81 -2.06 -3.42 0.83
CA GLU A 81 -1.46 -3.19 -0.48
C GLU A 81 -0.25 -4.10 -0.63
N CYS A 82 -0.23 -4.87 -1.71
CA CYS A 82 0.78 -5.87 -2.04
C CYS A 82 1.45 -5.53 -3.36
N VAL A 83 2.78 -5.61 -3.44
CA VAL A 83 3.53 -5.32 -4.67
C VAL A 83 4.01 -6.58 -5.38
N SER A 84 3.79 -7.76 -4.81
CA SER A 84 4.20 -9.05 -5.39
C SER A 84 3.23 -10.18 -5.05
N PRO A 85 3.21 -11.26 -5.86
CA PRO A 85 2.48 -12.49 -5.53
C PRO A 85 2.86 -13.08 -4.17
N GLY A 86 4.12 -12.94 -3.76
CA GLY A 86 4.61 -13.39 -2.46
C GLY A 86 3.91 -12.68 -1.30
N GLU A 87 3.71 -11.38 -1.40
CA GLU A 87 2.96 -10.60 -0.40
C GLU A 87 1.48 -10.98 -0.38
N ILE A 88 0.84 -11.21 -1.54
CA ILE A 88 -0.54 -11.69 -1.60
C ILE A 88 -0.67 -13.05 -0.90
N ARG A 89 0.23 -14.02 -1.20
CA ARG A 89 0.25 -15.33 -0.53
C ARG A 89 0.38 -15.18 0.98
N ARG A 90 1.26 -14.30 1.41
CA ARG A 90 1.47 -14.03 2.85
C ARG A 90 0.21 -13.52 3.53
N VAL A 91 -0.54 -12.61 2.90
CA VAL A 91 -1.82 -12.14 3.44
C VAL A 91 -2.83 -13.28 3.50
N LEU A 92 -2.95 -14.07 2.44
CA LEU A 92 -3.90 -15.19 2.38
C LEU A 92 -3.57 -16.32 3.36
N GLU A 93 -2.29 -16.58 3.62
CA GLU A 93 -1.83 -17.53 4.65
C GLU A 93 -2.19 -17.06 6.07
N LEU A 94 -1.99 -15.78 6.35
CA LEU A 94 -2.28 -15.22 7.67
C LEU A 94 -3.78 -15.02 7.90
N PHE A 95 -4.54 -14.74 6.84
CA PHE A 95 -5.96 -14.40 6.88
C PHE A 95 -6.72 -15.12 5.76
N PRO A 96 -6.96 -16.43 5.86
CA PRO A 96 -7.60 -17.22 4.79
C PRO A 96 -8.98 -16.68 4.37
N ASP A 97 -9.73 -16.14 5.34
CA ASP A 97 -11.10 -15.65 5.15
C ASP A 97 -11.18 -14.16 4.81
N ILE A 98 -10.03 -13.50 4.53
CA ILE A 98 -10.05 -12.08 4.18
C ILE A 98 -10.83 -11.86 2.87
N ALA A 99 -11.73 -10.87 2.88
CA ALA A 99 -12.42 -10.45 1.67
C ALA A 99 -11.41 -9.95 0.61
N ARG A 100 -11.53 -10.43 -0.60
CA ARG A 100 -10.53 -10.20 -1.66
C ARG A 100 -10.41 -8.73 -2.07
N ASP A 101 -11.47 -7.95 -1.93
CA ASP A 101 -11.49 -6.49 -2.10
C ASP A 101 -10.72 -5.72 -1.01
N ARG A 102 -10.26 -6.41 0.04
CA ARG A 102 -9.32 -5.88 1.05
C ARG A 102 -7.84 -6.07 0.67
N ILE A 103 -7.55 -6.63 -0.49
CA ILE A 103 -6.19 -6.79 -1.01
C ILE A 103 -6.10 -6.04 -2.32
N LEU A 104 -5.23 -5.03 -2.38
CA LEU A 104 -4.91 -4.25 -3.57
C LEU A 104 -3.51 -4.66 -4.05
N TYR A 105 -3.45 -5.30 -5.20
CA TYR A 105 -2.20 -5.65 -5.85
C TYR A 105 -1.72 -4.50 -6.74
N THR A 106 -0.54 -3.96 -6.45
CA THR A 106 0.06 -2.81 -7.15
C THR A 106 1.44 -3.18 -7.71
N PRO A 107 1.50 -4.10 -8.70
CA PRO A 107 2.76 -4.51 -9.29
C PRO A 107 3.42 -3.37 -10.05
N ASN A 108 4.77 -3.44 -10.19
CA ASN A 108 5.53 -2.55 -11.03
C ASN A 108 6.32 -3.39 -12.05
N PHE A 109 6.08 -3.19 -13.34
CA PHE A 109 6.74 -3.95 -14.42
C PHE A 109 6.69 -5.47 -14.20
N ALA A 110 5.58 -5.98 -13.70
CA ALA A 110 5.40 -7.38 -13.41
C ALA A 110 5.27 -8.21 -14.70
N PRO A 111 5.73 -9.46 -14.71
CA PRO A 111 5.48 -10.37 -15.80
C PRO A 111 4.01 -10.77 -15.85
N ARG A 112 3.58 -11.29 -17.00
CA ARG A 112 2.20 -11.73 -17.24
C ARG A 112 1.66 -12.65 -16.13
N GLY A 113 2.43 -13.66 -15.72
CA GLY A 113 2.01 -14.62 -14.71
C GLY A 113 1.70 -14.01 -13.33
N ASP A 114 2.29 -12.87 -12.99
CA ASP A 114 2.00 -12.19 -11.74
C ASP A 114 0.63 -11.49 -11.78
N TYR A 115 0.25 -10.94 -12.96
CA TYR A 115 -1.11 -10.41 -13.18
C TYR A 115 -2.14 -11.53 -13.17
N GLU A 116 -1.87 -12.64 -13.89
CA GLU A 116 -2.71 -13.83 -13.89
C GLU A 116 -2.98 -14.31 -12.47
N PHE A 117 -1.93 -14.46 -11.67
CA PHE A 117 -2.04 -14.86 -10.27
C PHE A 117 -2.95 -13.91 -9.46
N GLY A 118 -2.72 -12.59 -9.54
CA GLY A 118 -3.55 -11.61 -8.82
C GLY A 118 -5.02 -11.70 -9.20
N LEU A 119 -5.31 -11.79 -10.51
CA LEU A 119 -6.66 -11.93 -11.04
C LEU A 119 -7.33 -13.25 -10.65
N GLU A 120 -6.60 -14.36 -10.62
CA GLU A 120 -7.07 -15.67 -10.17
C GLU A 120 -7.41 -15.68 -8.68
N GLN A 121 -6.61 -14.97 -7.85
CA GLN A 121 -6.92 -14.81 -6.44
C GLN A 121 -8.14 -13.90 -6.19
N GLY A 122 -8.63 -13.20 -7.22
CA GLY A 122 -9.78 -12.31 -7.13
C GLY A 122 -9.48 -11.00 -6.37
N VAL A 123 -8.21 -10.65 -6.19
CA VAL A 123 -7.82 -9.39 -5.54
C VAL A 123 -7.94 -8.21 -6.51
N TRP A 124 -8.02 -7.01 -5.99
CA TRP A 124 -7.97 -5.81 -6.82
C TRP A 124 -6.60 -5.63 -7.44
N VAL A 125 -6.55 -5.34 -8.73
CA VAL A 125 -5.31 -5.23 -9.50
C VAL A 125 -5.16 -3.82 -10.06
N THR A 126 -3.99 -3.22 -9.83
CA THR A 126 -3.60 -1.92 -10.39
C THR A 126 -2.65 -2.11 -11.56
N LEU A 127 -2.87 -1.38 -12.64
CA LEU A 127 -1.94 -1.27 -13.76
C LEU A 127 -1.13 0.02 -13.63
N ASP A 128 0.18 -0.09 -13.61
CA ASP A 128 1.10 1.03 -13.51
C ASP A 128 1.65 1.53 -14.85
N ASN A 129 1.31 0.82 -15.94
CA ASN A 129 1.63 1.17 -17.33
C ASN A 129 0.65 0.48 -18.29
N LEU A 130 0.68 0.85 -19.58
CA LEU A 130 -0.25 0.34 -20.58
C LEU A 130 0.17 -0.99 -21.22
N HIS A 131 1.37 -1.49 -20.95
CA HIS A 131 1.87 -2.73 -21.55
C HIS A 131 0.92 -3.93 -21.34
N PRO A 132 0.36 -4.19 -20.13
CA PRO A 132 -0.55 -5.29 -19.95
C PRO A 132 -1.81 -5.19 -20.81
N LEU A 133 -2.39 -4.00 -20.96
CA LEU A 133 -3.57 -3.79 -21.80
C LEU A 133 -3.27 -3.93 -23.31
N ARG A 134 -2.06 -3.57 -23.73
CA ARG A 134 -1.65 -3.71 -25.13
C ARG A 134 -1.36 -5.16 -25.53
N HIS A 135 -0.75 -5.95 -24.63
CA HIS A 135 -0.21 -7.27 -24.95
C HIS A 135 -1.00 -8.44 -24.39
N TRP A 136 -1.80 -8.23 -23.33
CA TRP A 136 -2.57 -9.27 -22.65
C TRP A 136 -4.01 -8.81 -22.34
N PRO A 137 -4.72 -8.17 -23.31
CA PRO A 137 -6.04 -7.59 -23.07
C PRO A 137 -7.07 -8.61 -22.61
N GLU A 138 -6.91 -9.89 -22.99
CA GLU A 138 -7.81 -10.97 -22.62
C GLU A 138 -7.83 -11.24 -21.10
N LEU A 139 -6.74 -10.92 -20.38
CA LEU A 139 -6.69 -11.09 -18.92
C LEU A 139 -7.65 -10.16 -18.18
N PHE A 140 -7.94 -9.00 -18.76
CA PHE A 140 -8.71 -7.94 -18.13
C PHE A 140 -10.17 -7.86 -18.60
N ARG A 141 -10.57 -8.74 -19.52
CA ARG A 141 -11.94 -8.76 -20.07
C ARG A 141 -12.96 -8.99 -18.97
N GLY A 142 -13.90 -8.05 -18.82
CA GLY A 142 -14.95 -8.09 -17.79
C GLY A 142 -14.42 -7.93 -16.36
N ARG A 143 -13.19 -7.46 -16.17
CA ARG A 143 -12.58 -7.25 -14.86
C ARG A 143 -12.63 -5.79 -14.44
N GLU A 144 -12.72 -5.59 -13.14
CA GLU A 144 -12.49 -4.30 -12.49
C GLU A 144 -10.99 -4.12 -12.25
N ILE A 145 -10.45 -2.97 -12.68
CA ILE A 145 -9.03 -2.64 -12.53
C ILE A 145 -8.85 -1.24 -11.98
N PHE A 146 -7.68 -1.02 -11.39
CA PHE A 146 -7.19 0.29 -10.99
C PHE A 146 -6.10 0.75 -11.95
N LEU A 147 -5.98 2.06 -12.16
CA LEU A 147 -4.88 2.64 -12.93
C LEU A 147 -4.05 3.55 -12.04
N ARG A 148 -2.74 3.33 -12.03
CA ARG A 148 -1.80 4.25 -11.39
C ARG A 148 -1.45 5.35 -12.36
N ILE A 149 -1.79 6.58 -12.02
CA ILE A 149 -1.53 7.76 -12.85
C ILE A 149 -0.31 8.50 -12.33
N ASP A 150 0.64 8.84 -13.22
CA ASP A 150 1.71 9.78 -12.93
C ASP A 150 1.24 11.20 -13.27
N THR A 151 1.06 12.01 -12.25
CA THR A 151 0.64 13.42 -12.40
C THR A 151 1.76 14.36 -12.85
N GLY A 152 2.97 13.84 -13.07
CA GLY A 152 4.14 14.63 -13.45
C GLY A 152 4.77 15.44 -12.31
N LYS A 153 4.17 15.42 -11.11
CA LYS A 153 4.66 16.12 -9.92
C LYS A 153 4.95 15.11 -8.81
N GLY A 154 6.23 14.85 -8.58
CA GLY A 154 6.68 14.00 -7.47
C GLY A 154 7.22 14.83 -6.32
N HIS A 155 6.81 14.50 -5.09
CA HIS A 155 7.40 15.00 -3.86
C HIS A 155 8.18 13.86 -3.19
N GLY A 156 9.49 14.01 -3.05
CA GLY A 156 10.36 13.07 -2.34
C GLY A 156 11.55 13.81 -1.76
N HIS A 157 12.07 13.37 -0.61
CA HIS A 157 13.22 14.00 0.05
C HIS A 157 14.53 13.88 -0.76
N HIS A 158 14.60 12.96 -1.74
CA HIS A 158 15.71 12.79 -2.68
C HIS A 158 15.21 12.46 -4.08
N GLU A 159 15.97 12.88 -5.12
CA GLU A 159 15.62 12.61 -6.52
C GLU A 159 15.45 11.10 -6.83
N HIS A 160 16.26 10.25 -6.22
CA HIS A 160 16.23 8.79 -6.43
C HIS A 160 15.04 8.06 -5.79
N VAL A 161 14.28 8.72 -4.91
CA VAL A 161 13.06 8.15 -4.27
C VAL A 161 11.77 8.78 -4.79
N ARG A 162 11.83 9.57 -5.87
CA ARG A 162 10.64 10.12 -6.51
C ARG A 162 9.89 9.01 -7.24
N THR A 163 8.61 8.86 -6.92
CA THR A 163 7.70 7.88 -7.54
C THR A 163 6.75 8.50 -8.55
N ALA A 164 6.95 9.78 -8.91
CA ALA A 164 6.22 10.51 -9.95
C ALA A 164 7.12 11.58 -10.56
N GLY A 165 6.85 11.96 -11.83
CA GLY A 165 7.59 12.99 -12.59
C GLY A 165 8.21 12.44 -13.86
N THR A 166 8.70 13.33 -14.73
CA THR A 166 9.19 13.04 -16.09
C THR A 166 10.26 11.94 -16.19
N HIS A 167 10.91 11.60 -15.08
CA HIS A 167 11.91 10.52 -15.00
C HIS A 167 11.47 9.37 -14.08
N SER A 168 10.20 9.38 -13.64
CA SER A 168 9.65 8.27 -12.86
C SER A 168 9.35 7.09 -13.79
N LYS A 169 9.68 5.89 -13.31
CA LYS A 169 9.29 4.64 -13.98
C LYS A 169 7.86 4.20 -13.61
N PHE A 170 7.18 4.92 -12.73
CA PHE A 170 5.92 4.50 -12.15
C PHE A 170 4.75 5.31 -12.69
N GLY A 171 3.67 4.60 -12.99
CA GLY A 171 2.40 5.18 -13.36
C GLY A 171 2.28 5.55 -14.85
N ILE A 172 1.05 5.63 -15.30
CA ILE A 172 0.67 6.03 -16.65
C ILE A 172 0.73 7.55 -16.72
N PRO A 173 1.55 8.14 -17.61
CA PRO A 173 1.65 9.59 -17.75
C PRO A 173 0.33 10.20 -18.21
N LEU A 174 0.06 11.45 -17.81
CA LEU A 174 -1.19 12.15 -18.18
C LEU A 174 -1.43 12.20 -19.70
N PHE A 175 -0.39 12.29 -20.51
CA PHE A 175 -0.52 12.32 -21.98
C PHE A 175 -0.90 10.96 -22.58
N GLU A 176 -0.79 9.85 -21.85
CA GLU A 176 -1.23 8.52 -22.28
C GLU A 176 -2.67 8.17 -21.82
N LEU A 177 -3.36 9.04 -21.10
CA LEU A 177 -4.70 8.74 -20.55
C LEU A 177 -5.74 8.47 -21.64
N GLU A 178 -5.69 9.17 -22.76
CA GLU A 178 -6.63 8.93 -23.87
C GLU A 178 -6.39 7.54 -24.52
N GLU A 179 -5.14 7.10 -24.61
CA GLU A 179 -4.80 5.75 -25.03
C GLU A 179 -5.26 4.71 -23.99
N ALA A 180 -5.01 4.98 -22.70
CA ALA A 180 -5.51 4.12 -21.62
C ALA A 180 -7.02 3.90 -21.73
N ARG A 181 -7.80 4.96 -21.92
CA ARG A 181 -9.24 4.90 -22.10
C ARG A 181 -9.66 4.00 -23.27
N LYS A 182 -8.97 4.12 -24.40
CA LYS A 182 -9.24 3.30 -25.61
C LYS A 182 -8.93 1.84 -25.37
N LEU A 183 -7.78 1.54 -24.75
CA LEU A 183 -7.36 0.17 -24.46
C LEU A 183 -8.29 -0.51 -23.45
N VAL A 184 -8.67 0.18 -22.38
CA VAL A 184 -9.65 -0.31 -21.39
C VAL A 184 -10.98 -0.65 -22.05
N ALA A 185 -11.51 0.26 -22.90
CA ALA A 185 -12.74 0.03 -23.63
C ALA A 185 -12.64 -1.16 -24.60
N ALA A 186 -11.53 -1.27 -25.32
CA ALA A 186 -11.29 -2.34 -26.30
C ALA A 186 -11.18 -3.73 -25.64
N CYS A 187 -10.59 -3.84 -24.45
CA CYS A 187 -10.51 -5.12 -23.71
C CYS A 187 -11.77 -5.43 -22.91
N GLY A 188 -12.69 -4.47 -22.75
CA GLY A 188 -13.93 -4.65 -21.98
C GLY A 188 -13.71 -4.69 -20.47
N ALA A 189 -12.66 -4.02 -19.96
CA ALA A 189 -12.42 -3.82 -18.54
C ALA A 189 -13.19 -2.59 -18.01
N SER A 190 -13.32 -2.50 -16.69
CA SER A 190 -13.89 -1.35 -15.99
C SER A 190 -12.85 -0.74 -15.05
N VAL A 191 -12.60 0.56 -15.16
CA VAL A 191 -11.74 1.27 -14.20
C VAL A 191 -12.59 1.68 -13.01
N VAL A 192 -12.18 1.26 -11.81
CA VAL A 192 -12.89 1.52 -10.53
C VAL A 192 -12.09 2.39 -9.56
N GLY A 193 -10.86 2.74 -9.90
CA GLY A 193 -10.01 3.63 -9.11
C GLY A 193 -8.68 3.96 -9.78
#